data_296c00c1e27a7c1c892005ee458e2f2c
#
_entry.id   296c00c1e27a7c1c892005ee458e2f2c
#
_cell.length_a   1.000
_cell.length_b   1.000
_cell.length_c   1.000
_cell.angle_alpha   90.00
_cell.angle_beta   90.00
_cell.angle_gamma   90.00
#
_symmetry.space_group_name_H-M   'P 1'
#
loop_
_entity.id
_entity.type
_entity.pdbx_description
1 polymer ?
#
loop_
_entity_poly.entity_id
_entity_poly.type
_entity_poly.pdbx_seq_one_letter_code
_entity_poly.pdbx_strand_id
1 'polypeptide(L)'
;FKKMDKVGMLFILPSLLIVVLLLIYPIFSSIYFSFTSKNLIKSDYDMVGFENFKFVLSSKEFYEALWISVKWTVLSIMGQVVVGFIAALTLNKLPKFSGLFRVLLIIPWAFPTIVIGFSWKWLLNDVSGVIPNLLTTIGITSANVDFLSNNTLVFGTVVFINIWFGAPLFMVNI
;
A
#
# COMPACT_ATOMS: atom_id res chain seq x y z
N PHE A 1 -13.32 20.74 31.22
CA PHE A 1 -12.41 19.61 31.19
C PHE A 1 -12.64 18.79 32.46
N LYS A 2 -13.30 17.60 32.35
CA LYS A 2 -13.49 16.66 33.45
C LYS A 2 -12.11 16.22 33.96
N LYS A 3 -11.87 16.29 35.28
CA LYS A 3 -10.64 15.74 35.90
C LYS A 3 -10.52 14.30 35.47
N MET A 4 -9.46 14.01 34.69
CA MET A 4 -9.13 12.63 34.30
C MET A 4 -8.81 11.87 35.61
N ASP A 5 -9.53 10.79 35.85
CA ASP A 5 -9.30 9.96 37.04
C ASP A 5 -7.89 9.38 36.99
N LYS A 6 -7.13 9.57 38.06
CA LYS A 6 -5.75 9.05 38.18
C LYS A 6 -5.67 7.54 37.89
N VAL A 7 -6.72 6.80 38.23
CA VAL A 7 -6.86 5.37 37.97
C VAL A 7 -6.96 5.10 36.46
N GLY A 8 -7.75 5.88 35.72
CA GLY A 8 -7.86 5.76 34.25
C GLY A 8 -6.54 6.06 33.54
N MET A 9 -5.79 7.07 34.02
CA MET A 9 -4.44 7.36 33.50
C MET A 9 -3.46 6.20 33.72
N LEU A 10 -3.52 5.52 34.87
CA LEU A 10 -2.64 4.40 35.18
C LEU A 10 -2.89 3.20 34.23
N PHE A 11 -4.14 2.95 33.84
CA PHE A 11 -4.49 1.90 32.88
C PHE A 11 -4.03 2.21 31.45
N ILE A 12 -3.95 3.48 31.07
CA ILE A 12 -3.48 3.90 29.73
C ILE A 12 -1.95 3.97 29.66
N LEU A 13 -1.28 4.14 30.80
CA LEU A 13 0.16 4.38 30.86
C LEU A 13 1.02 3.29 30.17
N PRO A 14 0.74 1.99 30.31
CA PRO A 14 1.51 0.95 29.61
C PRO A 14 1.41 1.07 28.08
N SER A 15 0.20 1.29 27.56
CA SER A 15 0.01 1.47 26.11
C SER A 15 0.64 2.78 25.60
N LEU A 16 0.55 3.85 26.39
CA LEU A 16 1.18 5.13 26.06
C LEU A 16 2.72 4.99 26.02
N LEU A 17 3.32 4.28 26.96
CA LEU A 17 4.76 4.01 26.95
C LEU A 17 5.19 3.25 25.70
N ILE A 18 4.44 2.23 25.28
CA ILE A 18 4.72 1.49 24.04
C ILE A 18 4.66 2.42 22.83
N VAL A 19 3.63 3.26 22.73
CA VAL A 19 3.49 4.24 21.65
C VAL A 19 4.66 5.23 21.64
N VAL A 20 5.05 5.76 22.80
CA VAL A 20 6.18 6.69 22.90
C VAL A 20 7.49 6.03 22.48
N LEU A 21 7.78 4.83 22.95
CA LEU A 21 9.03 4.14 22.65
C LEU A 21 9.10 3.62 21.22
N LEU A 22 8.01 3.08 20.67
CA LEU A 22 8.02 2.44 19.35
C LEU A 22 7.63 3.37 18.20
N LEU A 23 6.90 4.45 18.45
CA LEU A 23 6.49 5.38 17.41
C LEU A 23 7.13 6.75 17.59
N ILE A 24 6.97 7.38 18.73
CA ILE A 24 7.40 8.78 18.93
C ILE A 24 8.92 8.89 18.94
N TYR A 25 9.60 8.04 19.70
CA TYR A 25 11.07 8.08 19.77
C TYR A 25 11.74 7.87 18.39
N PRO A 26 11.39 6.85 17.56
CA PRO A 26 11.96 6.70 16.23
C PRO A 26 11.65 7.89 15.29
N ILE A 27 10.49 8.51 15.40
CA ILE A 27 10.15 9.69 14.59
C ILE A 27 11.12 10.84 14.92
N PHE A 28 11.27 11.18 16.20
CA PHE A 28 12.19 12.25 16.60
C PHE A 28 13.65 11.92 16.27
N SER A 29 14.06 10.65 16.45
CA SER A 29 15.39 10.18 16.05
C SER A 29 15.62 10.33 14.55
N SER A 30 14.63 9.98 13.72
CA SER A 30 14.71 10.13 12.27
C SER A 30 14.82 11.61 11.86
N ILE A 31 14.05 12.48 12.49
CA ILE A 31 14.15 13.93 12.27
C ILE A 31 15.55 14.43 12.66
N TYR A 32 16.07 14.03 13.81
CA TYR A 32 17.43 14.41 14.24
C TYR A 32 18.49 13.91 13.24
N PHE A 33 18.44 12.63 12.85
CA PHE A 33 19.41 12.07 11.91
C PHE A 33 19.29 12.65 10.50
N SER A 34 18.16 13.20 10.11
CA SER A 34 18.02 13.87 8.81
C SER A 34 18.93 15.09 8.65
N PHE A 35 19.39 15.69 9.76
CA PHE A 35 20.35 16.79 9.79
C PHE A 35 21.80 16.34 9.96
N THR A 36 22.09 15.06 9.92
CA THR A 36 23.41 14.49 10.15
C THR A 36 23.91 13.68 8.95
N SER A 37 25.23 13.45 8.89
CA SER A 37 25.86 12.57 7.90
C SER A 37 25.79 11.08 8.26
N LYS A 38 24.91 10.70 9.21
CA LYS A 38 24.79 9.33 9.69
C LYS A 38 24.42 8.37 8.56
N ASN A 39 25.15 7.27 8.46
CA ASN A 39 24.87 6.19 7.55
C ASN A 39 24.97 4.84 8.27
N LEU A 40 24.56 3.75 7.60
CA LEU A 40 24.54 2.40 8.18
C LEU A 40 25.96 1.79 8.36
N ILE A 41 26.99 2.37 7.74
CA ILE A 41 28.33 1.77 7.68
C ILE A 41 29.26 2.38 8.71
N LYS A 42 29.11 3.71 8.94
CA LYS A 42 29.98 4.48 9.85
C LYS A 42 29.26 4.75 11.15
N SER A 43 29.94 4.54 12.27
CA SER A 43 29.43 4.87 13.62
C SER A 43 29.47 6.37 13.88
N ASP A 44 30.49 7.05 13.35
CA ASP A 44 30.69 8.49 13.55
C ASP A 44 29.90 9.26 12.50
N TYR A 45 29.29 10.34 12.93
CA TYR A 45 28.53 11.26 12.08
C TYR A 45 28.64 12.69 12.59
N ASP A 46 28.62 13.63 11.66
CA ASP A 46 28.64 15.06 11.90
C ASP A 46 27.28 15.70 11.63
N MET A 47 27.06 16.88 12.20
CA MET A 47 25.89 17.70 11.84
C MET A 47 26.13 18.37 10.50
N VAL A 48 25.33 18.06 9.50
CA VAL A 48 25.40 18.61 8.13
C VAL A 48 24.28 19.62 7.85
N GLY A 49 23.43 19.89 8.83
CA GLY A 49 22.33 20.83 8.68
C GLY A 49 21.35 20.40 7.57
N PHE A 50 21.10 21.28 6.59
CA PHE A 50 20.14 21.06 5.51
C PHE A 50 20.74 20.43 4.24
N GLU A 51 21.96 19.94 4.26
CA GLU A 51 22.63 19.37 3.07
C GLU A 51 21.87 18.17 2.51
N ASN A 52 21.40 17.27 3.37
CA ASN A 52 20.59 16.11 2.94
C ASN A 52 19.31 16.55 2.24
N PHE A 53 18.62 17.55 2.77
CA PHE A 53 17.41 18.10 2.16
C PHE A 53 17.70 18.76 0.82
N LYS A 54 18.79 19.53 0.73
CA LYS A 54 19.22 20.15 -0.53
C LYS A 54 19.53 19.08 -1.57
N PHE A 55 20.24 18.01 -1.20
CA PHE A 55 20.55 16.90 -2.08
C PHE A 55 19.28 16.25 -2.63
N VAL A 56 18.34 15.86 -1.75
CA VAL A 56 17.08 15.21 -2.16
C VAL A 56 16.24 16.14 -3.05
N LEU A 57 16.05 17.40 -2.63
CA LEU A 57 15.24 18.36 -3.37
C LEU A 57 15.87 18.85 -4.68
N SER A 58 17.16 18.58 -4.90
CA SER A 58 17.84 18.87 -6.17
C SER A 58 17.88 17.67 -7.11
N SER A 59 17.49 16.48 -6.65
CA SER A 59 17.56 15.28 -7.48
C SER A 59 16.32 15.14 -8.36
N LYS A 60 16.53 14.83 -9.62
CA LYS A 60 15.46 14.57 -10.59
C LYS A 60 14.67 13.30 -10.23
N GLU A 61 15.38 12.30 -9.76
CA GLU A 61 14.85 11.01 -9.34
C GLU A 61 13.82 11.15 -8.22
N PHE A 62 14.02 12.10 -7.30
CA PHE A 62 13.05 12.40 -6.26
C PHE A 62 11.73 12.88 -6.83
N TYR A 63 11.73 13.82 -7.78
CA TYR A 63 10.51 14.33 -8.37
C TYR A 63 9.82 13.29 -9.28
N GLU A 64 10.59 12.47 -9.98
CA GLU A 64 10.04 11.35 -10.76
C GLU A 64 9.34 10.33 -9.84
N ALA A 65 9.99 9.92 -8.75
CA ALA A 65 9.39 9.03 -7.76
C ALA A 65 8.17 9.64 -7.08
N LEU A 66 8.23 10.93 -6.72
CA LEU A 66 7.10 11.67 -6.15
C LEU A 66 5.91 11.67 -7.10
N TRP A 67 6.15 11.98 -8.38
CA TRP A 67 5.11 12.01 -9.40
C TRP A 67 4.48 10.63 -9.66
N ILE A 68 5.29 9.56 -9.68
CA ILE A 68 4.80 8.19 -9.76
C ILE A 68 3.94 7.86 -8.54
N SER A 69 4.37 8.23 -7.35
CA SER A 69 3.63 8.01 -6.10
C SER A 69 2.29 8.74 -6.08
N VAL A 70 2.25 9.99 -6.54
CA VAL A 70 1.00 10.77 -6.64
C VAL A 70 0.04 10.10 -7.64
N LYS A 71 0.51 9.76 -8.83
CA LYS A 71 -0.30 9.07 -9.84
C LYS A 71 -0.85 7.75 -9.30
N TRP A 72 0.00 6.95 -8.70
CA TRP A 72 -0.39 5.66 -8.12
C TRP A 72 -1.47 5.83 -7.04
N THR A 73 -1.29 6.77 -6.12
CA THR A 73 -2.24 7.05 -5.04
C THR A 73 -3.60 7.48 -5.59
N VAL A 74 -3.61 8.47 -6.50
CA VAL A 74 -4.84 9.01 -7.08
C VAL A 74 -5.59 7.93 -7.86
N LEU A 75 -4.91 7.21 -8.76
CA LEU A 75 -5.56 6.18 -9.59
C LEU A 75 -6.05 5.00 -8.74
N SER A 76 -5.28 4.58 -7.75
CA SER A 76 -5.67 3.48 -6.85
C SER A 76 -6.90 3.85 -6.02
N ILE A 77 -6.90 5.02 -5.37
CA ILE A 77 -8.04 5.45 -4.54
C ILE A 77 -9.29 5.66 -5.40
N MET A 78 -9.17 6.36 -6.53
CA MET A 78 -10.31 6.56 -7.41
C MET A 78 -10.87 5.23 -7.91
N GLY A 79 -10.01 4.31 -8.34
CA GLY A 79 -10.42 2.98 -8.77
C GLY A 79 -11.09 2.18 -7.66
N GLN A 80 -10.53 2.18 -6.46
CA GLN A 80 -11.11 1.51 -5.28
C GLN A 80 -12.49 2.07 -4.92
N VAL A 81 -12.64 3.40 -4.93
CA VAL A 81 -13.94 4.06 -4.66
C VAL A 81 -14.96 3.67 -5.72
N VAL A 82 -14.61 3.76 -7.00
CA VAL A 82 -15.52 3.43 -8.10
C VAL A 82 -15.95 1.97 -8.05
N VAL A 83 -14.98 1.05 -7.97
CA VAL A 83 -15.29 -0.40 -7.93
C VAL A 83 -16.04 -0.78 -6.66
N GLY A 84 -15.63 -0.25 -5.51
CA GLY A 84 -16.30 -0.48 -4.22
C GLY A 84 -17.73 0.06 -4.21
N PHE A 85 -17.96 1.25 -4.77
CA PHE A 85 -19.29 1.85 -4.90
C PHE A 85 -20.20 1.03 -5.81
N ILE A 86 -19.71 0.62 -6.98
CA ILE A 86 -20.46 -0.25 -7.89
C ILE A 86 -20.81 -1.57 -7.22
N ALA A 87 -19.85 -2.18 -6.52
CA ALA A 87 -20.06 -3.43 -5.77
C ALA A 87 -21.12 -3.24 -4.67
N ALA A 88 -21.04 -2.17 -3.88
CA ALA A 88 -22.01 -1.87 -2.83
C ALA A 88 -23.43 -1.71 -3.39
N LEU A 89 -23.61 -0.93 -4.47
CA LEU A 89 -24.91 -0.74 -5.13
C LEU A 89 -25.47 -2.06 -5.69
N THR A 90 -24.59 -2.88 -6.28
CA THR A 90 -24.99 -4.18 -6.85
C THR A 90 -25.46 -5.12 -5.75
N LEU A 91 -24.72 -5.23 -4.67
CA LEU A 91 -25.08 -6.09 -3.53
C LEU A 91 -26.35 -5.64 -2.81
N ASN A 92 -26.61 -4.34 -2.77
CA ASN A 92 -27.85 -3.80 -2.19
C ASN A 92 -29.10 -4.25 -2.99
N LYS A 93 -28.96 -4.54 -4.28
CA LYS A 93 -30.03 -5.06 -5.13
C LYS A 93 -30.21 -6.59 -5.04
N LEU A 94 -29.31 -7.31 -4.36
CA LEU A 94 -29.30 -8.78 -4.24
C LEU A 94 -29.52 -9.25 -2.80
N PRO A 95 -30.68 -9.00 -2.18
CA PRO A 95 -30.88 -9.18 -0.73
C PRO A 95 -30.64 -10.62 -0.25
N LYS A 96 -30.95 -11.64 -1.07
CA LYS A 96 -30.78 -13.06 -0.69
C LYS A 96 -29.35 -13.55 -0.60
N PHE A 97 -28.42 -12.95 -1.36
CA PHE A 97 -27.04 -13.42 -1.49
C PHE A 97 -26.00 -12.36 -1.09
N SER A 98 -26.44 -11.17 -0.69
CA SER A 98 -25.53 -10.06 -0.36
C SER A 98 -24.51 -10.43 0.71
N GLY A 99 -24.90 -11.18 1.73
CA GLY A 99 -23.99 -11.61 2.81
C GLY A 99 -22.89 -12.54 2.30
N LEU A 100 -23.23 -13.52 1.47
CA LEU A 100 -22.25 -14.44 0.88
C LEU A 100 -21.24 -13.68 -0.01
N PHE A 101 -21.73 -12.85 -0.91
CA PHE A 101 -20.86 -12.07 -1.80
C PHE A 101 -19.96 -11.08 -1.04
N ARG A 102 -20.47 -10.43 0.03
CA ARG A 102 -19.64 -9.57 0.90
C ARG A 102 -18.48 -10.37 1.50
N VAL A 103 -18.75 -11.54 2.05
CA VAL A 103 -17.72 -12.41 2.62
C VAL A 103 -16.68 -12.79 1.56
N LEU A 104 -17.12 -13.25 0.38
CA LEU A 104 -16.22 -13.65 -0.70
C LEU A 104 -15.33 -12.51 -1.19
N LEU A 105 -15.86 -11.29 -1.27
CA LEU A 105 -15.11 -10.12 -1.70
C LEU A 105 -14.08 -9.66 -0.64
N ILE A 106 -14.35 -9.90 0.66
CA ILE A 106 -13.44 -9.52 1.75
C ILE A 106 -12.34 -10.57 1.98
N ILE A 107 -12.48 -11.80 1.46
CA ILE A 107 -11.48 -12.87 1.65
C ILE A 107 -10.03 -12.41 1.40
N PRO A 108 -9.70 -11.63 0.35
CA PRO A 108 -8.32 -11.16 0.14
C PRO A 108 -7.73 -10.40 1.32
N TRP A 109 -8.56 -9.72 2.09
CA TRP A 109 -8.13 -8.97 3.29
C TRP A 109 -7.75 -9.84 4.48
N ALA A 110 -8.18 -11.10 4.50
CA ALA A 110 -7.80 -12.07 5.53
C ALA A 110 -6.33 -12.52 5.40
N PHE A 111 -5.70 -12.28 4.26
CA PHE A 111 -4.31 -12.67 4.01
C PHE A 111 -3.35 -11.50 4.24
N PRO A 112 -2.14 -11.77 4.78
CA PRO A 112 -1.07 -10.79 4.83
C PRO A 112 -0.77 -10.24 3.44
N THR A 113 -0.54 -8.92 3.32
CA THR A 113 -0.27 -8.26 2.03
C THR A 113 0.95 -8.84 1.30
N ILE A 114 1.94 -9.35 2.03
CA ILE A 114 3.09 -10.03 1.45
C ILE A 114 2.69 -11.31 0.68
N VAL A 115 1.73 -12.08 1.22
CA VAL A 115 1.20 -13.28 0.56
C VAL A 115 0.47 -12.91 -0.73
N ILE A 116 -0.36 -11.86 -0.67
CA ILE A 116 -1.05 -11.32 -1.85
C ILE A 116 -0.04 -10.89 -2.92
N GLY A 117 1.01 -10.15 -2.53
CA GLY A 117 2.05 -9.71 -3.46
C GLY A 117 2.76 -10.87 -4.16
N PHE A 118 3.17 -11.90 -3.41
CA PHE A 118 3.78 -13.10 -4.01
C PHE A 118 2.81 -13.91 -4.88
N SER A 119 1.54 -14.02 -4.48
CA SER A 119 0.53 -14.71 -5.29
C SER A 119 0.34 -14.04 -6.64
N TRP A 120 0.22 -12.70 -6.67
CA TRP A 120 0.13 -11.96 -7.93
C TRP A 120 1.41 -12.05 -8.76
N LYS A 121 2.60 -12.01 -8.11
CA LYS A 121 3.89 -12.21 -8.80
C LYS A 121 3.94 -13.56 -9.51
N TRP A 122 3.42 -14.63 -8.91
CA TRP A 122 3.38 -15.95 -9.53
C TRP A 122 2.31 -16.05 -10.61
N LEU A 123 1.13 -15.52 -10.36
CA LEU A 123 0.03 -15.52 -11.34
C LEU A 123 0.40 -14.77 -12.63
N LEU A 124 1.19 -13.70 -12.52
CA LEU A 124 1.60 -12.81 -13.61
C LEU A 124 3.00 -13.13 -14.17
N ASN A 125 3.63 -14.23 -13.72
CA ASN A 125 4.94 -14.62 -14.23
C ASN A 125 4.87 -14.89 -15.75
N ASP A 126 5.76 -14.30 -16.54
CA ASP A 126 5.77 -14.37 -17.99
C ASP A 126 6.08 -15.77 -18.55
N VAL A 127 6.81 -16.61 -17.79
CA VAL A 127 7.19 -17.97 -18.21
C VAL A 127 6.16 -19.01 -17.80
N SER A 128 5.72 -18.99 -16.54
CA SER A 128 4.90 -20.07 -15.94
C SER A 128 3.58 -19.57 -15.31
N GLY A 129 3.31 -18.26 -15.39
CA GLY A 129 2.13 -17.67 -14.78
C GLY A 129 0.82 -18.09 -15.45
N VAL A 130 -0.19 -18.29 -14.62
CA VAL A 130 -1.53 -18.74 -15.10
C VAL A 130 -2.15 -17.68 -16.01
N ILE A 131 -2.01 -16.39 -15.70
CA ILE A 131 -2.67 -15.31 -16.44
C ILE A 131 -2.07 -15.14 -17.85
N PRO A 132 -0.73 -14.98 -18.03
CA PRO A 132 -0.14 -14.90 -19.37
C PRO A 132 -0.46 -16.14 -20.24
N ASN A 133 -0.34 -17.34 -19.66
CA ASN A 133 -0.64 -18.57 -20.38
C ASN A 133 -2.11 -18.66 -20.80
N LEU A 134 -3.04 -18.26 -19.93
CA LEU A 134 -4.47 -18.22 -20.25
C LEU A 134 -4.73 -17.26 -21.43
N LEU A 135 -4.18 -16.04 -21.38
CA LEU A 135 -4.37 -15.03 -22.44
C LEU A 135 -3.86 -15.54 -23.81
N THR A 136 -2.76 -16.26 -23.81
CA THR A 136 -2.20 -16.88 -25.04
C THR A 136 -3.10 -18.04 -25.51
N THR A 137 -3.55 -18.90 -24.60
CA THR A 137 -4.39 -20.06 -24.93
C THR A 137 -5.72 -19.66 -25.54
N ILE A 138 -6.36 -18.59 -25.02
CA ILE A 138 -7.64 -18.10 -25.56
C ILE A 138 -7.45 -17.14 -26.76
N GLY A 139 -6.22 -16.95 -27.22
CA GLY A 139 -5.90 -16.19 -28.44
C GLY A 139 -5.97 -14.66 -28.30
N ILE A 140 -6.00 -14.12 -27.07
CA ILE A 140 -5.95 -12.65 -26.83
C ILE A 140 -4.56 -12.10 -27.14
N THR A 141 -3.51 -12.87 -26.83
CA THR A 141 -2.12 -12.52 -27.12
C THR A 141 -1.46 -13.61 -27.92
N SER A 142 -0.48 -13.24 -28.79
CA SER A 142 0.30 -14.19 -29.59
C SER A 142 1.46 -14.83 -28.82
N ALA A 143 1.84 -14.24 -27.68
CA ALA A 143 2.90 -14.72 -26.80
C ALA A 143 2.57 -14.33 -25.36
N ASN A 144 3.27 -14.93 -24.38
CA ASN A 144 3.11 -14.58 -22.99
C ASN A 144 3.49 -13.11 -22.73
N VAL A 145 2.62 -12.42 -22.01
CA VAL A 145 2.81 -11.00 -21.69
C VAL A 145 3.58 -10.86 -20.40
N ASP A 146 4.66 -10.08 -20.46
CA ASP A 146 5.40 -9.68 -19.25
C ASP A 146 4.73 -8.46 -18.60
N PHE A 147 3.95 -8.72 -17.57
CA PHE A 147 3.22 -7.68 -16.84
C PHE A 147 4.06 -6.92 -15.82
N LEU A 148 5.13 -7.52 -15.31
CA LEU A 148 5.85 -7.02 -14.14
C LEU A 148 7.21 -6.40 -14.48
N SER A 149 7.85 -6.78 -15.58
CA SER A 149 9.13 -6.20 -16.00
C SER A 149 8.98 -5.25 -17.20
N ASN A 150 7.83 -5.27 -17.88
CA ASN A 150 7.55 -4.33 -18.95
C ASN A 150 7.24 -2.94 -18.40
N ASN A 151 8.08 -1.96 -18.69
CA ASN A 151 7.97 -0.58 -18.20
C ASN A 151 6.62 0.10 -18.51
N THR A 152 5.95 -0.31 -19.59
CA THR A 152 4.66 0.25 -19.98
C THR A 152 3.50 -0.37 -19.18
N LEU A 153 3.59 -1.67 -18.88
CA LEU A 153 2.51 -2.42 -18.24
C LEU A 153 2.58 -2.44 -16.72
N VAL A 154 3.78 -2.45 -16.15
CA VAL A 154 3.99 -2.64 -14.71
C VAL A 154 3.20 -1.67 -13.84
N PHE A 155 3.19 -0.38 -14.21
CA PHE A 155 2.46 0.63 -13.43
C PHE A 155 0.96 0.35 -13.40
N GLY A 156 0.34 0.10 -14.56
CA GLY A 156 -1.08 -0.25 -14.67
C GLY A 156 -1.42 -1.55 -13.93
N THR A 157 -0.56 -2.54 -14.04
CA THR A 157 -0.71 -3.84 -13.35
C THR A 157 -0.73 -3.66 -11.83
N VAL A 158 0.22 -2.91 -11.27
CA VAL A 158 0.28 -2.67 -9.82
C VAL A 158 -0.91 -1.85 -9.33
N VAL A 159 -1.35 -0.84 -10.11
CA VAL A 159 -2.58 -0.08 -9.80
C VAL A 159 -3.80 -0.99 -9.82
N PHE A 160 -3.94 -1.86 -10.82
CA PHE A 160 -5.05 -2.82 -10.90
C PHE A 160 -5.09 -3.77 -9.70
N ILE A 161 -3.95 -4.36 -9.32
CA ILE A 161 -3.85 -5.24 -8.15
C ILE A 161 -4.25 -4.48 -6.88
N ASN A 162 -3.81 -3.24 -6.73
CA ASN A 162 -4.14 -2.42 -5.57
C ASN A 162 -5.63 -2.07 -5.53
N ILE A 163 -6.25 -1.75 -6.68
CA ILE A 163 -7.70 -1.53 -6.78
C ILE A 163 -8.47 -2.79 -6.38
N TRP A 164 -8.10 -3.94 -6.94
CA TRP A 164 -8.74 -5.22 -6.62
C TRP A 164 -8.66 -5.53 -5.12
N PHE A 165 -7.51 -5.33 -4.51
CA PHE A 165 -7.30 -5.57 -3.09
C PHE A 165 -8.05 -4.58 -2.19
N GLY A 166 -8.08 -3.29 -2.55
CA GLY A 166 -8.62 -2.23 -1.73
C GLY A 166 -10.13 -1.96 -1.88
N ALA A 167 -10.71 -2.27 -3.04
CA ALA A 167 -12.12 -1.99 -3.33
C ALA A 167 -13.12 -2.59 -2.33
N PRO A 168 -12.92 -3.80 -1.77
CA PRO A 168 -13.82 -4.37 -0.77
C PRO A 168 -13.95 -3.51 0.49
N LEU A 169 -12.90 -2.81 0.90
CA LEU A 169 -12.95 -1.90 2.05
C LEU A 169 -13.95 -0.76 1.80
N PHE A 170 -13.89 -0.16 0.62
CA PHE A 170 -14.83 0.89 0.22
C PHE A 170 -16.24 0.36 0.12
N MET A 171 -16.42 -0.84 -0.46
CA MET A 171 -17.72 -1.49 -0.55
C MET A 171 -18.40 -1.69 0.83
N VAL A 172 -17.64 -2.02 1.86
CA VAL A 172 -18.18 -2.27 3.20
C VAL A 172 -18.51 -0.96 3.94
N ASN A 173 -17.80 0.11 3.63
CA ASN A 173 -17.98 1.41 4.30
C ASN A 173 -19.06 2.30 3.63
N ILE A 174 -19.62 1.90 2.50
CA ILE A 174 -20.70 2.57 1.78
C ILE A 174 -22.03 1.86 2.04
#